data_3a5d724c7bfd1094b53b22effc0d5018
#
_entry.id   3a5d724c7bfd1094b53b22effc0d5018
#
_cell.length_a   1.000
_cell.length_b   1.000
_cell.length_c   1.000
_cell.angle_alpha   90.00
_cell.angle_beta   90.00
_cell.angle_gamma   90.00
#
_symmetry.space_group_name_H-M   'P 1'
#
loop_
_entity.id
_entity.type
_entity.pdbx_description
1 polymer ?
#
loop_
_entity_poly.entity_id
_entity_poly.type
_entity_poly.pdbx_seq_one_letter_code
_entity_poly.pdbx_strand_id
1 'polypeptide(L)'
;SIYVQTEQDFELIVVDNGSTDESLEQARSYCTRPNFTLIENGRNTGFSHAVNQGIARAKSEFVVLFNNDAFAEPQWLAELIRTAETDPRIFAVQSLMIRHFDRELADDAGDYVTWMGFACKTGDGRRASRYTKTKRIFSACGGASLYRKSILDEIGGFDENFFAYFEDVDLSWRANNAGYKNVLCPAARCYHICGASTGAVKYNAFK
;
A
#
# COMPACT_ATOMS: atom_id res chain seq x y z
N SER A 1 -10.80 -4.20 -9.89
CA SER A 1 -10.66 -2.74 -9.78
C SER A 1 -9.40 -2.23 -10.51
N ILE A 2 -8.29 -2.97 -10.52
CA ILE A 2 -7.04 -2.50 -11.16
C ILE A 2 -7.17 -2.37 -12.67
N TYR A 3 -7.75 -3.32 -13.37
CA TYR A 3 -7.91 -3.28 -14.83
C TYR A 3 -8.94 -2.26 -15.38
N VAL A 4 -9.62 -1.52 -14.52
CA VAL A 4 -10.55 -0.44 -14.91
C VAL A 4 -10.04 0.95 -14.52
N GLN A 5 -8.75 1.06 -14.18
CA GLN A 5 -8.12 2.34 -13.92
C GLN A 5 -8.10 3.21 -15.18
N THR A 6 -8.17 4.53 -15.01
CA THR A 6 -8.01 5.49 -16.14
C THR A 6 -6.56 5.53 -16.63
N GLU A 7 -5.59 5.32 -15.73
CA GLU A 7 -4.21 5.07 -16.10
C GLU A 7 -4.05 3.62 -16.55
N GLN A 8 -3.55 3.39 -17.77
CA GLN A 8 -3.43 2.06 -18.37
C GLN A 8 -1.98 1.62 -18.57
N ASP A 9 -1.01 2.53 -18.43
CA ASP A 9 0.41 2.19 -18.53
C ASP A 9 0.93 1.66 -17.20
N PHE A 10 0.58 0.40 -16.90
CA PHE A 10 1.05 -0.31 -15.71
C PHE A 10 1.33 -1.78 -15.99
N GLU A 11 2.22 -2.35 -15.21
CA GLU A 11 2.38 -3.79 -15.03
C GLU A 11 1.76 -4.22 -13.69
N LEU A 12 1.11 -5.38 -13.66
CA LEU A 12 0.55 -5.96 -12.45
C LEU A 12 1.39 -7.17 -12.03
N ILE A 13 2.02 -7.06 -10.87
CA ILE A 13 2.80 -8.14 -10.27
C ILE A 13 2.02 -8.66 -9.07
N VAL A 14 1.60 -9.90 -9.13
CA VAL A 14 0.95 -10.59 -8.01
C VAL A 14 1.97 -11.54 -7.38
N VAL A 15 2.13 -11.43 -6.07
CA VAL A 15 2.97 -12.35 -5.29
C VAL A 15 2.04 -13.21 -4.44
N ASP A 16 1.90 -14.46 -4.80
CA ASP A 16 1.20 -15.46 -3.98
C ASP A 16 2.13 -15.94 -2.87
N ASN A 17 1.77 -15.61 -1.65
CA ASN A 17 2.59 -15.90 -0.48
C ASN A 17 2.11 -17.18 0.25
N GLY A 18 1.78 -18.21 -0.52
CA GLY A 18 1.38 -19.52 -0.03
C GLY A 18 -0.12 -19.60 0.30
N SER A 19 -0.97 -19.11 -0.59
CA SER A 19 -2.44 -19.25 -0.46
C SER A 19 -2.86 -20.72 -0.41
N THR A 20 -3.82 -21.03 0.45
CA THR A 20 -4.38 -22.37 0.64
C THR A 20 -5.82 -22.50 0.12
N ASP A 21 -6.35 -21.42 -0.42
CA ASP A 21 -7.67 -21.34 -1.05
C ASP A 21 -7.54 -21.22 -2.58
N GLU A 22 -8.62 -20.87 -3.26
CA GLU A 22 -8.67 -20.70 -4.72
C GLU A 22 -7.92 -19.47 -5.26
N SER A 23 -7.32 -18.64 -4.39
CA SER A 23 -6.69 -17.35 -4.78
C SER A 23 -5.56 -17.56 -5.79
N LEU A 24 -4.73 -18.58 -5.61
CA LEU A 24 -3.63 -18.89 -6.52
C LEU A 24 -4.14 -19.31 -7.91
N GLU A 25 -5.18 -20.15 -7.97
CA GLU A 25 -5.80 -20.55 -9.24
C GLU A 25 -6.42 -19.36 -9.97
N GLN A 26 -7.09 -18.49 -9.24
CA GLN A 26 -7.60 -17.25 -9.79
C GLN A 26 -6.48 -16.36 -10.34
N ALA A 27 -5.37 -16.20 -9.62
CA ALA A 27 -4.21 -15.43 -10.08
C ALA A 27 -3.62 -16.03 -11.37
N ARG A 28 -3.48 -17.36 -11.45
CA ARG A 28 -2.99 -18.06 -12.66
C ARG A 28 -3.84 -17.82 -13.88
N SER A 29 -5.15 -17.63 -13.73
CA SER A 29 -6.05 -17.33 -14.85
C SER A 29 -5.72 -16.01 -15.56
N TYR A 30 -5.01 -15.10 -14.91
CA TYR A 30 -4.56 -13.82 -15.46
C TYR A 30 -3.20 -13.89 -16.17
N CYS A 31 -2.46 -15.00 -16.09
CA CYS A 31 -1.12 -15.14 -16.68
C CYS A 31 -1.10 -15.01 -18.22
N THR A 32 -2.24 -15.07 -18.88
CA THR A 32 -2.37 -14.81 -20.34
C THR A 32 -2.33 -13.32 -20.69
N ARG A 33 -2.40 -12.43 -19.72
CA ARG A 33 -2.36 -10.98 -19.95
C ARG A 33 -0.91 -10.50 -20.07
N PRO A 34 -0.58 -9.65 -21.06
CA PRO A 34 0.80 -9.25 -21.35
C PRO A 34 1.45 -8.41 -20.24
N ASN A 35 0.64 -7.71 -19.45
CA ASN A 35 1.11 -6.86 -18.34
C ASN A 35 0.95 -7.52 -16.95
N PHE A 36 0.81 -8.85 -16.90
CA PHE A 36 0.63 -9.59 -15.66
C PHE A 36 1.83 -10.50 -15.38
N THR A 37 2.33 -10.45 -14.14
CA THR A 37 3.37 -11.37 -13.66
C THR A 37 2.90 -11.99 -12.35
N LEU A 38 3.03 -13.31 -12.23
CA LEU A 38 2.76 -14.06 -11.00
C LEU A 38 4.08 -14.58 -10.42
N ILE A 39 4.26 -14.37 -9.12
CA ILE A 39 5.35 -14.96 -8.32
C ILE A 39 4.68 -15.89 -7.30
N GLU A 40 5.10 -17.14 -7.27
CA GLU A 40 4.53 -18.17 -6.37
C GLU A 40 5.59 -18.57 -5.34
N ASN A 41 5.38 -18.24 -4.07
CA ASN A 41 6.32 -18.57 -2.99
C ASN A 41 6.11 -19.97 -2.41
N GLY A 42 4.94 -20.57 -2.61
CA GLY A 42 4.59 -21.89 -2.10
C GLY A 42 4.45 -21.98 -0.56
N ARG A 43 4.81 -20.92 0.16
CA ARG A 43 4.67 -20.78 1.61
C ARG A 43 4.62 -19.32 2.01
N ASN A 44 4.10 -19.01 3.19
CA ASN A 44 4.13 -17.66 3.73
C ASN A 44 5.56 -17.28 4.18
N THR A 45 6.16 -16.32 3.47
CA THR A 45 7.51 -15.78 3.71
C THR A 45 7.49 -14.45 4.46
N GLY A 46 6.33 -13.97 4.87
CA GLY A 46 6.12 -12.65 5.45
C GLY A 46 5.81 -11.59 4.39
N PHE A 47 5.26 -10.47 4.84
CA PHE A 47 4.83 -9.37 3.97
C PHE A 47 6.04 -8.68 3.31
N SER A 48 7.04 -8.29 4.11
CA SER A 48 8.23 -7.56 3.64
C SER A 48 8.97 -8.31 2.52
N HIS A 49 9.20 -9.61 2.70
CA HIS A 49 9.88 -10.43 1.69
C HIS A 49 9.07 -10.52 0.39
N ALA A 50 7.76 -10.80 0.50
CA ALA A 50 6.89 -10.91 -0.67
C ALA A 50 6.82 -9.58 -1.45
N VAL A 51 6.72 -8.45 -0.77
CA VAL A 51 6.70 -7.12 -1.37
C VAL A 51 8.04 -6.81 -2.05
N ASN A 52 9.17 -7.10 -1.41
CA ASN A 52 10.50 -6.88 -2.00
C ASN A 52 10.70 -7.68 -3.29
N GLN A 53 10.16 -8.90 -3.38
CA GLN A 53 10.20 -9.69 -4.63
C GLN A 53 9.44 -8.95 -5.76
N GLY A 54 8.28 -8.37 -5.47
CA GLY A 54 7.52 -7.55 -6.41
C GLY A 54 8.29 -6.29 -6.84
N ILE A 55 8.87 -5.57 -5.87
CA ILE A 55 9.67 -4.36 -6.11
C ILE A 55 10.88 -4.66 -7.01
N ALA A 56 11.56 -5.78 -6.76
CA ALA A 56 12.73 -6.19 -7.55
C ALA A 56 12.36 -6.52 -9.02
N ARG A 57 11.13 -6.91 -9.29
CA ARG A 57 10.62 -7.18 -10.65
C ARG A 57 10.11 -5.93 -11.34
N ALA A 58 9.66 -4.93 -10.58
CA ALA A 58 9.10 -3.71 -11.12
C ALA A 58 10.13 -2.90 -11.90
N LYS A 59 9.72 -2.42 -13.10
CA LYS A 59 10.57 -1.67 -14.03
C LYS A 59 10.21 -0.19 -14.10
N SER A 60 9.04 0.17 -13.62
CA SER A 60 8.49 1.52 -13.68
C SER A 60 9.14 2.45 -12.66
N GLU A 61 9.01 3.77 -12.87
CA GLU A 61 9.47 4.79 -11.93
C GLU A 61 8.75 4.70 -10.57
N PHE A 62 7.49 4.28 -10.58
CA PHE A 62 6.69 4.13 -9.38
C PHE A 62 6.32 2.67 -9.14
N VAL A 63 6.32 2.28 -7.88
CA VAL A 63 5.80 1.00 -7.41
C VAL A 63 4.57 1.27 -6.55
N VAL A 64 3.49 0.56 -6.80
CA VAL A 64 2.26 0.70 -6.03
C VAL A 64 1.99 -0.61 -5.30
N LEU A 65 1.87 -0.53 -3.98
CA LEU A 65 1.39 -1.64 -3.18
C LEU A 65 -0.12 -1.53 -3.03
N PHE A 66 -0.79 -2.66 -3.20
CA PHE A 66 -2.24 -2.71 -3.13
C PHE A 66 -2.70 -4.07 -2.57
N ASN A 67 -3.40 -4.03 -1.46
CA ASN A 67 -3.91 -5.24 -0.82
C ASN A 67 -4.99 -5.92 -1.66
N ASN A 68 -5.03 -7.25 -1.62
CA ASN A 68 -6.01 -8.07 -2.35
C ASN A 68 -7.44 -7.93 -1.83
N ASP A 69 -7.64 -7.36 -0.64
CA ASP A 69 -8.94 -7.05 -0.02
C ASP A 69 -9.34 -5.57 -0.14
N ALA A 70 -8.75 -4.86 -1.11
CA ALA A 70 -9.06 -3.47 -1.42
C ALA A 70 -9.63 -3.30 -2.85
N PHE A 71 -10.42 -2.24 -3.05
CA PHE A 71 -11.06 -1.89 -4.32
C PHE A 71 -10.78 -0.43 -4.65
N ALA A 72 -10.01 -0.19 -5.69
CA ALA A 72 -9.65 1.15 -6.14
C ALA A 72 -10.76 1.81 -6.97
N GLU A 73 -10.99 3.12 -6.78
CA GLU A 73 -11.79 3.92 -7.70
C GLU A 73 -11.08 4.07 -9.06
N PRO A 74 -11.79 4.32 -10.19
CA PRO A 74 -11.18 4.32 -11.52
C PRO A 74 -10.02 5.32 -11.71
N GLN A 75 -10.01 6.43 -10.99
CA GLN A 75 -8.97 7.46 -11.09
C GLN A 75 -7.85 7.30 -10.05
N TRP A 76 -7.90 6.27 -9.24
CA TRP A 76 -7.03 6.07 -8.08
C TRP A 76 -5.54 6.09 -8.44
N LEU A 77 -5.14 5.33 -9.46
CA LEU A 77 -3.74 5.24 -9.88
C LEU A 77 -3.24 6.57 -10.46
N ALA A 78 -4.03 7.20 -11.34
CA ALA A 78 -3.70 8.48 -11.94
C ALA A 78 -3.53 9.59 -10.87
N GLU A 79 -4.37 9.60 -9.83
CA GLU A 79 -4.28 10.57 -8.74
C GLU A 79 -3.04 10.37 -7.86
N LEU A 80 -2.62 9.11 -7.63
CA LEU A 80 -1.37 8.81 -6.93
C LEU A 80 -0.16 9.32 -7.72
N ILE A 81 -0.08 9.00 -9.02
CA ILE A 81 1.01 9.41 -9.89
C ILE A 81 1.08 10.93 -9.97
N ARG A 82 -0.04 11.60 -10.27
CA ARG A 82 -0.13 13.05 -10.34
C ARG A 82 0.37 13.74 -9.06
N THR A 83 0.04 13.14 -7.90
CA THR A 83 0.50 13.68 -6.61
C THR A 83 2.00 13.48 -6.41
N ALA A 84 2.54 12.31 -6.78
CA ALA A 84 3.98 12.03 -6.68
C ALA A 84 4.83 12.94 -7.56
N GLU A 85 4.32 13.34 -8.73
CA GLU A 85 4.99 14.22 -9.69
C GLU A 85 5.07 15.69 -9.24
N THR A 86 4.29 16.11 -8.24
CA THR A 86 4.29 17.50 -7.75
C THR A 86 5.59 17.91 -7.06
N ASP A 87 6.35 16.96 -6.51
CA ASP A 87 7.65 17.22 -5.87
C ASP A 87 8.52 15.95 -5.97
N PRO A 88 9.72 16.01 -6.57
CA PRO A 88 10.61 14.84 -6.70
C PRO A 88 11.07 14.25 -5.35
N ARG A 89 10.92 14.99 -4.26
CA ARG A 89 11.20 14.52 -2.90
C ARG A 89 10.04 13.74 -2.27
N ILE A 90 8.90 13.61 -2.95
CA ILE A 90 7.84 12.73 -2.48
C ILE A 90 8.28 11.29 -2.70
N PHE A 91 8.50 10.60 -1.59
CA PHE A 91 8.82 9.19 -1.53
C PHE A 91 7.58 8.33 -1.66
N ALA A 92 6.59 8.58 -0.80
CA ALA A 92 5.36 7.80 -0.79
C ALA A 92 4.11 8.67 -0.84
N VAL A 93 3.11 8.18 -1.59
CA VAL A 93 1.78 8.77 -1.66
C VAL A 93 0.77 7.74 -1.20
N GLN A 94 0.13 8.00 -0.06
CA GLN A 94 -0.92 7.16 0.46
C GLN A 94 -2.29 7.55 -0.08
N SER A 95 -3.07 6.55 -0.44
CA SER A 95 -4.51 6.68 -0.74
C SER A 95 -5.31 7.07 0.51
N LEU A 96 -6.46 7.70 0.31
CA LEU A 96 -7.50 7.69 1.33
C LEU A 96 -8.19 6.33 1.30
N MET A 97 -7.87 5.49 2.27
CA MET A 97 -8.52 4.19 2.44
C MET A 97 -9.83 4.38 3.21
N ILE A 98 -10.91 3.85 2.67
CA ILE A 98 -12.27 3.97 3.19
C ILE A 98 -12.75 2.57 3.56
N ARG A 99 -13.50 2.42 4.63
CA ARG A 99 -14.07 1.14 5.02
C ARG A 99 -15.05 0.65 3.95
N HIS A 100 -14.91 -0.57 3.49
CA HIS A 100 -15.76 -1.13 2.42
C HIS A 100 -17.23 -1.18 2.81
N PHE A 101 -17.53 -1.61 4.04
CA PHE A 101 -18.89 -1.81 4.54
C PHE A 101 -19.51 -0.54 5.19
N ASP A 102 -18.69 0.49 5.45
CA ASP A 102 -19.17 1.80 5.92
C ASP A 102 -18.40 2.92 5.20
N ARG A 103 -18.88 3.28 4.02
CA ARG A 103 -18.21 4.22 3.11
C ARG A 103 -18.19 5.68 3.59
N GLU A 104 -18.82 5.98 4.69
CA GLU A 104 -18.69 7.29 5.34
C GLU A 104 -17.41 7.39 6.17
N LEU A 105 -16.86 6.25 6.61
CA LEU A 105 -15.73 6.20 7.52
C LEU A 105 -14.42 5.87 6.78
N ALA A 106 -13.37 6.62 7.11
CA ALA A 106 -12.03 6.27 6.72
C ALA A 106 -11.56 5.03 7.51
N ASP A 107 -10.79 4.19 6.84
CA ASP A 107 -9.97 3.16 7.44
C ASP A 107 -8.57 3.70 7.73
N ASP A 108 -7.97 4.39 6.75
CA ASP A 108 -6.62 4.91 6.88
C ASP A 108 -6.43 6.19 6.08
N ALA A 109 -5.76 7.17 6.67
CA ALA A 109 -5.36 8.44 6.07
C ALA A 109 -3.91 8.82 6.42
N GLY A 110 -3.05 7.79 6.53
CA GLY A 110 -1.64 7.89 6.94
C GLY A 110 -1.45 7.69 8.43
N ASP A 111 -0.21 7.48 8.82
CA ASP A 111 0.15 7.32 10.21
C ASP A 111 0.87 8.54 10.75
N TYR A 112 0.86 8.67 12.07
CA TYR A 112 1.72 9.56 12.82
C TYR A 112 2.45 8.77 13.89
N VAL A 113 3.61 9.27 14.31
CA VAL A 113 4.37 8.69 15.43
C VAL A 113 4.30 9.65 16.61
N THR A 114 3.97 9.10 17.77
CA THR A 114 3.96 9.86 19.02
C THR A 114 5.39 10.16 19.47
N TRP A 115 5.56 11.12 20.39
CA TRP A 115 6.87 11.43 20.97
C TRP A 115 7.50 10.24 21.74
N MET A 116 6.71 9.25 22.15
CA MET A 116 7.17 8.00 22.75
C MET A 116 7.51 6.90 21.73
N GLY A 117 7.44 7.20 20.42
CA GLY A 117 7.77 6.24 19.36
C GLY A 117 6.62 5.31 18.93
N PHE A 118 5.40 5.47 19.45
CA PHE A 118 4.25 4.68 19.01
C PHE A 118 3.72 5.18 17.67
N ALA A 119 3.64 4.29 16.68
CA ALA A 119 2.93 4.56 15.44
C ALA A 119 1.42 4.41 15.65
N CYS A 120 0.66 5.36 15.14
CA CYS A 120 -0.78 5.42 15.27
C CYS A 120 -1.42 5.76 13.93
N LYS A 121 -2.44 4.98 13.57
CA LYS A 121 -3.22 5.18 12.36
C LYS A 121 -4.04 6.47 12.44
N THR A 122 -3.96 7.30 11.42
CA THR A 122 -4.81 8.49 11.26
C THR A 122 -6.06 8.12 10.50
N GLY A 123 -7.20 8.49 11.02
CA GLY A 123 -8.46 8.38 10.26
C GLY A 123 -9.33 7.21 10.60
N ASP A 124 -8.82 6.19 11.26
CA ASP A 124 -9.60 5.00 11.60
C ASP A 124 -10.90 5.37 12.32
N GLY A 125 -12.05 4.99 11.72
CA GLY A 125 -13.39 5.28 12.21
C GLY A 125 -13.79 6.77 12.19
N ARG A 126 -13.02 7.65 11.55
CA ARG A 126 -13.37 9.06 11.34
C ARG A 126 -14.07 9.24 10.00
N ARG A 127 -14.92 10.26 9.87
CA ARG A 127 -15.60 10.57 8.60
C ARG A 127 -14.57 10.82 7.49
N ALA A 128 -14.65 10.09 6.38
CA ALA A 128 -13.77 10.24 5.21
C ALA A 128 -13.82 11.65 4.61
N SER A 129 -14.97 12.32 4.71
CA SER A 129 -15.19 13.71 4.27
C SER A 129 -14.32 14.76 4.96
N ARG A 130 -13.63 14.41 6.06
CA ARG A 130 -12.67 15.30 6.74
C ARG A 130 -11.34 15.41 5.99
N TYR A 131 -11.04 14.44 5.12
CA TYR A 131 -9.77 14.35 4.39
C TYR A 131 -9.98 14.86 2.97
N THR A 132 -9.75 16.16 2.76
CA THR A 132 -10.01 16.84 1.48
C THR A 132 -8.78 17.46 0.85
N LYS A 133 -7.67 17.53 1.59
CA LYS A 133 -6.44 18.19 1.14
C LYS A 133 -5.26 17.24 1.21
N THR A 134 -4.42 17.27 0.17
CA THR A 134 -3.10 16.64 0.21
C THR A 134 -2.30 17.24 1.35
N LYS A 135 -1.70 16.39 2.17
CA LYS A 135 -0.92 16.81 3.33
C LYS A 135 0.24 15.86 3.59
N ARG A 136 1.29 16.38 4.21
CA ARG A 136 2.37 15.53 4.72
C ARG A 136 1.85 14.62 5.84
N ILE A 137 2.28 13.36 5.80
CA ILE A 137 2.05 12.33 6.83
C ILE A 137 3.40 11.79 7.28
N PHE A 138 3.44 11.08 8.38
CA PHE A 138 4.68 10.46 8.83
C PHE A 138 4.97 9.18 8.04
N SER A 139 4.01 8.28 7.95
CA SER A 139 4.12 7.00 7.26
C SER A 139 2.95 6.76 6.32
N ALA A 140 3.24 6.09 5.22
CA ALA A 140 2.26 5.60 4.27
C ALA A 140 2.08 4.09 4.46
N CYS A 141 0.84 3.66 4.69
CA CYS A 141 0.47 2.26 4.87
C CYS A 141 0.74 1.44 3.61
N GLY A 142 1.40 0.29 3.75
CA GLY A 142 1.69 -0.63 2.65
C GLY A 142 0.46 -1.23 1.96
N GLY A 143 -0.75 -1.00 2.48
CA GLY A 143 -1.99 -1.58 1.95
C GLY A 143 -2.54 -0.93 0.67
N ALA A 144 -2.25 0.37 0.43
CA ALA A 144 -2.70 1.09 -0.77
C ALA A 144 -1.88 2.38 -0.97
N SER A 145 -0.61 2.25 -1.31
CA SER A 145 0.31 3.39 -1.43
C SER A 145 1.25 3.24 -2.63
N LEU A 146 1.57 4.39 -3.24
CA LEU A 146 2.59 4.52 -4.28
C LEU A 146 3.93 4.89 -3.63
N TYR A 147 5.01 4.32 -4.16
CA TYR A 147 6.40 4.59 -3.76
C TYR A 147 7.25 4.94 -4.98
N ARG A 148 8.13 5.94 -4.86
CA ARG A 148 9.11 6.26 -5.90
C ARG A 148 10.25 5.26 -5.84
N LYS A 149 10.43 4.49 -6.92
CA LYS A 149 11.38 3.38 -6.98
C LYS A 149 12.82 3.82 -6.77
N SER A 150 13.23 4.95 -7.36
CA SER A 150 14.61 5.46 -7.18
C SER A 150 14.95 5.74 -5.72
N ILE A 151 13.98 6.19 -4.92
CA ILE A 151 14.18 6.43 -3.48
C ILE A 151 14.16 5.10 -2.72
N LEU A 152 13.28 4.13 -3.10
CA LEU A 152 13.34 2.78 -2.55
C LEU A 152 14.72 2.14 -2.74
N ASP A 153 15.30 2.30 -3.94
CA ASP A 153 16.63 1.76 -4.27
C ASP A 153 17.75 2.43 -3.45
N GLU A 154 17.60 3.73 -3.13
CA GLU A 154 18.56 4.50 -2.34
C GLU A 154 18.51 4.16 -0.84
N ILE A 155 17.31 4.13 -0.25
CA ILE A 155 17.16 3.92 1.20
C ILE A 155 17.04 2.45 1.60
N GLY A 156 17.01 1.54 0.63
CA GLY A 156 16.70 0.11 0.79
C GLY A 156 15.19 -0.15 0.82
N GLY A 157 14.78 -1.36 0.43
CA GLY A 157 13.40 -1.81 0.44
C GLY A 157 12.82 -2.01 1.85
N PHE A 158 11.80 -2.82 1.96
CA PHE A 158 11.23 -3.22 3.25
C PHE A 158 12.20 -4.12 4.02
N ASP A 159 12.40 -3.87 5.31
CA ASP A 159 13.25 -4.72 6.16
C ASP A 159 12.54 -6.07 6.39
N GLU A 160 13.16 -7.15 5.92
CA GLU A 160 12.60 -8.50 5.99
C GLU A 160 12.62 -9.12 7.40
N ASN A 161 13.28 -8.46 8.38
CA ASN A 161 13.15 -8.82 9.78
C ASN A 161 11.74 -8.52 10.32
N PHE A 162 11.01 -7.59 9.69
CA PHE A 162 9.58 -7.45 9.92
C PHE A 162 8.82 -8.50 9.10
N PHE A 163 8.30 -9.51 9.77
CA PHE A 163 7.46 -10.50 9.10
C PHE A 163 6.15 -9.89 8.57
N ALA A 164 5.50 -9.08 9.38
CA ALA A 164 4.35 -8.25 9.06
C ALA A 164 4.13 -7.21 10.16
N TYR A 165 3.58 -6.06 9.78
CA TYR A 165 3.32 -4.87 10.59
C TYR A 165 4.56 -4.08 10.99
N PHE A 166 4.44 -2.76 10.91
CA PHE A 166 5.47 -1.74 11.17
C PHE A 166 6.60 -1.67 10.13
N GLU A 167 6.65 -2.55 9.14
CA GLU A 167 7.60 -2.48 8.03
C GLU A 167 7.45 -1.21 7.19
N ASP A 168 6.21 -0.74 7.03
CA ASP A 168 5.87 0.51 6.34
C ASP A 168 6.24 1.76 7.17
N VAL A 169 6.08 1.66 8.48
CA VAL A 169 6.52 2.71 9.42
C VAL A 169 8.04 2.84 9.41
N ASP A 170 8.78 1.72 9.47
CA ASP A 170 10.24 1.71 9.38
C ASP A 170 10.72 2.33 8.06
N LEU A 171 10.17 1.86 6.94
CA LEU A 171 10.52 2.36 5.62
C LEU A 171 10.28 3.87 5.50
N SER A 172 9.12 4.33 5.97
CA SER A 172 8.77 5.75 5.99
C SER A 172 9.66 6.56 6.91
N TRP A 173 10.09 5.97 8.03
CA TRP A 173 11.05 6.60 8.96
C TRP A 173 12.41 6.82 8.30
N ARG A 174 12.93 5.79 7.61
CA ARG A 174 14.19 5.90 6.85
C ARG A 174 14.10 6.98 5.78
N ALA A 175 13.00 7.04 5.03
CA ALA A 175 12.74 8.08 4.04
C ALA A 175 12.72 9.48 4.66
N ASN A 176 12.01 9.67 5.79
CA ASN A 176 11.96 10.95 6.50
C ASN A 176 13.36 11.40 6.97
N ASN A 177 14.18 10.48 7.49
CA ASN A 177 15.56 10.76 7.91
C ASN A 177 16.47 11.14 6.74
N ALA A 178 16.23 10.57 5.55
CA ALA A 178 16.92 10.93 4.31
C ALA A 178 16.41 12.25 3.70
N GLY A 179 15.41 12.91 4.29
CA GLY A 179 14.88 14.21 3.83
C GLY A 179 13.74 14.12 2.82
N TYR A 180 13.22 12.94 2.57
CA TYR A 180 12.07 12.70 1.70
C TYR A 180 10.73 12.95 2.39
N LYS A 181 9.63 12.84 1.66
CA LYS A 181 8.29 13.18 2.14
C LYS A 181 7.33 12.04 1.88
N ASN A 182 6.47 11.76 2.86
CA ASN A 182 5.29 10.93 2.70
C ASN A 182 4.06 11.85 2.70
N VAL A 183 3.12 11.63 1.78
CA VAL A 183 1.93 12.48 1.64
C VAL A 183 0.65 11.66 1.51
N LEU A 184 -0.44 12.18 2.04
CA LEU A 184 -1.79 11.68 1.79
C LEU A 184 -2.34 12.33 0.54
N CYS A 185 -2.89 11.53 -0.39
CA CYS A 185 -3.69 11.97 -1.54
C CYS A 185 -5.16 11.61 -1.33
N PRO A 186 -6.03 12.52 -0.86
CA PRO A 186 -7.44 12.23 -0.65
C PRO A 186 -8.26 11.98 -1.92
N ALA A 187 -7.74 12.39 -3.08
CA ALA A 187 -8.36 12.13 -4.37
C ALA A 187 -8.17 10.68 -4.82
N ALA A 188 -7.07 10.04 -4.42
CA ALA A 188 -6.84 8.61 -4.64
C ALA A 188 -7.60 7.81 -3.58
N ARG A 189 -8.80 7.32 -3.94
CA ARG A 189 -9.70 6.63 -3.00
C ARG A 189 -9.75 5.14 -3.28
N CYS A 190 -9.70 4.34 -2.22
CA CYS A 190 -9.95 2.91 -2.28
C CYS A 190 -10.80 2.44 -1.09
N TYR A 191 -11.49 1.32 -1.27
CA TYR A 191 -12.36 0.71 -0.27
C TYR A 191 -11.72 -0.57 0.24
N HIS A 192 -11.50 -0.67 1.53
CA HIS A 192 -10.78 -1.79 2.15
C HIS A 192 -11.73 -2.61 3.04
N ILE A 193 -11.69 -3.94 2.88
CA ILE A 193 -12.56 -4.85 3.64
C ILE A 193 -12.15 -4.94 5.10
N CYS A 194 -10.86 -4.78 5.39
CA CYS A 194 -10.25 -4.85 6.71
C CYS A 194 -10.30 -6.25 7.33
N GLY A 195 -9.14 -6.91 7.40
CA GLY A 195 -8.99 -8.16 8.12
C GLY A 195 -9.43 -9.42 7.39
N ALA A 196 -9.62 -9.37 6.07
CA ALA A 196 -9.94 -10.55 5.27
C ALA A 196 -8.85 -11.64 5.35
N SER A 197 -7.57 -11.22 5.46
CA SER A 197 -6.42 -12.12 5.52
C SER A 197 -6.08 -12.62 6.94
N THR A 198 -6.56 -11.97 8.00
CA THR A 198 -6.19 -12.29 9.38
C THR A 198 -7.25 -13.13 10.11
N GLY A 199 -8.35 -13.48 9.42
CA GLY A 199 -9.49 -14.11 10.06
C GLY A 199 -10.10 -13.23 11.16
N ALA A 200 -11.11 -13.70 11.87
CA ALA A 200 -11.80 -12.93 12.93
C ALA A 200 -10.95 -12.68 14.21
N VAL A 201 -9.65 -12.91 14.19
CA VAL A 201 -8.76 -12.62 15.31
C VAL A 201 -8.35 -11.16 15.22
N LYS A 202 -9.16 -10.27 15.80
CA LYS A 202 -8.71 -8.92 16.15
C LYS A 202 -7.54 -9.10 17.12
N TYR A 203 -6.33 -8.88 16.62
CA TYR A 203 -5.17 -8.70 17.49
C TYR A 203 -5.39 -7.42 18.29
N ASN A 204 -5.97 -7.54 19.48
CA ASN A 204 -5.88 -6.52 20.50
C ASN A 204 -4.45 -6.59 21.05
N ALA A 205 -3.51 -6.00 20.31
CA ALA A 205 -2.10 -5.98 20.70
C ALA A 205 -1.84 -5.14 21.96
N PHE A 206 -2.87 -4.50 22.51
CA PHE A 206 -2.79 -3.72 23.75
C PHE A 206 -4.04 -3.98 24.62
N LYS A 207 -3.97 -4.96 25.48
CA LYS A 207 -4.64 -4.95 26.77
C LYS A 207 -3.59 -4.83 27.85
#